data_4218e564462957abebe8d2db6a925129
#
_entry.id   4218e564462957abebe8d2db6a925129
#
_cell.length_a   1.000
_cell.length_b   1.000
_cell.length_c   1.000
_cell.angle_alpha   90.00
_cell.angle_beta   90.00
_cell.angle_gamma   90.00
#
_symmetry.space_group_name_H-M   'P 1'
#
loop_
_entity.id
_entity.type
_entity.pdbx_description
1 polymer ?
#
loop_
_entity_poly.entity_id
_entity_poly.type
_entity_poly.pdbx_seq_one_letter_code
_entity_poly.pdbx_strand_id
1 'polypeptide(L)'
;MNKRIFISFAVEDKTLRDFIVGQSKNDNSPFEFVDMSVKTPWDSMWKTNCRKKIKGCDGMIAIITKNTKNADGQLWEINCAKDEDVPVLAIWGHPDEHCAIPSEISPIVVRNWTWDNIKKWLGLL
;
A
#
# COMPACT_ATOMS: atom_id res chain seq x y z
N MET A 1 -9.41 17.55 -8.11
CA MET A 1 -8.00 17.16 -8.05
C MET A 1 -7.89 15.65 -7.78
N ASN A 2 -6.96 15.00 -8.44
CA ASN A 2 -6.74 13.58 -8.20
C ASN A 2 -6.04 13.36 -6.86
N LYS A 3 -6.51 12.36 -6.11
CA LYS A 3 -5.82 11.90 -4.90
C LYS A 3 -4.53 11.17 -5.29
N ARG A 4 -3.50 11.30 -4.49
CA ARG A 4 -2.24 10.56 -4.67
C ARG A 4 -2.22 9.44 -3.65
N ILE A 5 -2.09 8.21 -4.14
CA ILE A 5 -2.15 7.01 -3.31
C ILE A 5 -0.84 6.23 -3.45
N PHE A 6 -0.15 6.01 -2.35
CA PHE A 6 1.04 5.17 -2.32
C PHE A 6 0.63 3.70 -2.24
N ILE A 7 1.20 2.86 -3.09
CA ILE A 7 0.94 1.41 -3.05
C ILE A 7 2.12 0.73 -2.39
N SER A 8 1.88 0.09 -1.25
CA SER A 8 2.88 -0.68 -0.52
C SER A 8 2.65 -2.18 -0.75
N PHE A 9 3.68 -2.87 -1.21
CA PHE A 9 3.61 -4.29 -1.55
C PHE A 9 4.97 -4.95 -1.34
N ALA A 10 4.98 -6.26 -1.08
CA ALA A 10 6.22 -7.03 -1.11
C ALA A 10 6.72 -7.11 -2.55
N VAL A 11 8.03 -7.08 -2.76
CA VAL A 11 8.61 -7.07 -4.11
C VAL A 11 8.14 -8.28 -4.93
N GLU A 12 7.91 -9.43 -4.29
CA GLU A 12 7.40 -10.64 -4.92
C GLU A 12 5.97 -10.47 -5.45
N ASP A 13 5.24 -9.47 -4.96
CA ASP A 13 3.82 -9.24 -5.28
C ASP A 13 3.62 -8.13 -6.32
N LYS A 14 4.63 -7.84 -7.11
CA LYS A 14 4.59 -6.78 -8.14
C LYS A 14 3.42 -6.96 -9.12
N THR A 15 3.06 -8.19 -9.45
CA THR A 15 1.93 -8.48 -10.33
C THR A 15 0.61 -7.98 -9.72
N LEU A 16 0.45 -8.11 -8.40
CA LEU A 16 -0.74 -7.61 -7.72
C LEU A 16 -0.81 -6.08 -7.78
N ARG A 17 0.33 -5.41 -7.63
CA ARG A 17 0.41 -3.97 -7.82
C ARG A 17 -0.07 -3.57 -9.21
N ASP A 18 0.37 -4.30 -10.24
CA ASP A 18 -0.02 -4.04 -11.62
C ASP A 18 -1.53 -4.22 -11.81
N PHE A 19 -2.14 -5.19 -11.15
CA PHE A 19 -3.60 -5.39 -11.20
C PHE A 19 -4.37 -4.20 -10.63
N ILE A 20 -3.94 -3.67 -9.48
CA ILE A 20 -4.67 -2.55 -8.88
C ILE A 20 -4.54 -1.28 -9.72
N VAL A 21 -3.38 -1.05 -10.32
CA VAL A 21 -3.16 0.07 -11.23
C VAL A 21 -4.04 -0.09 -12.48
N GLY A 22 -4.11 -1.30 -13.04
CA GLY A 22 -4.98 -1.60 -14.18
C GLY A 22 -6.45 -1.38 -13.85
N GLN A 23 -6.90 -1.82 -12.67
CA GLN A 23 -8.25 -1.60 -12.20
C GLN A 23 -8.61 -0.11 -12.15
N SER A 24 -7.70 0.72 -11.62
CA SER A 24 -7.93 2.16 -11.52
C SER A 24 -8.15 2.80 -12.88
N LYS A 25 -7.41 2.36 -13.89
CA LYS A 25 -7.54 2.86 -15.26
C LYS A 25 -8.88 2.45 -15.89
N ASN A 26 -9.27 1.19 -15.70
CA ASN A 26 -10.53 0.67 -16.25
C ASN A 26 -11.76 1.33 -15.66
N ASP A 27 -11.70 1.67 -14.38
CA ASP A 27 -12.82 2.29 -13.67
C ASP A 27 -12.80 3.82 -13.73
N ASN A 28 -11.92 4.40 -14.53
CA ASN A 28 -11.75 5.87 -14.64
C ASN A 28 -11.60 6.53 -13.28
N SER A 29 -10.84 5.89 -12.40
CA SER A 29 -10.66 6.39 -11.04
C SER A 29 -9.89 7.71 -11.03
N PRO A 30 -10.33 8.68 -10.23
CA PRO A 30 -9.69 10.00 -10.20
C PRO A 30 -8.52 10.06 -9.22
N PHE A 31 -7.69 9.03 -9.16
CA PHE A 31 -6.53 9.06 -8.27
C PHE A 31 -5.29 8.52 -8.98
N GLU A 32 -4.14 9.00 -8.49
CA GLU A 32 -2.83 8.72 -9.04
C GLU A 32 -2.08 7.77 -8.11
N PHE A 33 -1.52 6.69 -8.67
CA PHE A 33 -0.75 5.73 -7.90
C PHE A 33 0.74 6.11 -7.88
N VAL A 34 1.34 5.97 -6.70
CA VAL A 34 2.76 6.23 -6.45
C VAL A 34 3.34 4.99 -5.77
N ASP A 35 4.54 4.57 -6.16
CA ASP A 35 5.24 3.49 -5.44
C ASP A 35 6.75 3.63 -5.56
N MET A 36 7.46 2.74 -4.84
CA MET A 36 8.91 2.56 -4.97
C MET A 36 9.16 1.17 -5.57
N SER A 37 9.66 1.12 -6.79
CA SER A 37 9.90 -0.15 -7.48
C SER A 37 11.06 -0.95 -6.90
N VAL A 38 12.01 -0.31 -6.22
CA VAL A 38 13.15 -0.95 -5.57
C VAL A 38 12.99 -0.83 -4.05
N LYS A 39 13.04 -1.97 -3.38
CA LYS A 39 12.78 -2.07 -1.94
C LYS A 39 14.08 -2.43 -1.19
N THR A 40 14.97 -1.46 -1.01
CA THR A 40 16.23 -1.65 -0.29
C THR A 40 16.25 -0.80 0.98
N PRO A 41 15.54 -1.22 2.04
CA PRO A 41 15.31 -0.36 3.22
C PRO A 41 16.57 -0.05 4.05
N TRP A 42 17.67 -0.76 3.81
CA TRP A 42 18.97 -0.46 4.43
C TRP A 42 19.72 0.67 3.73
N ASP A 43 19.26 1.09 2.56
CA ASP A 43 19.82 2.23 1.85
C ASP A 43 19.18 3.50 2.41
N SER A 44 20.00 4.36 3.02
CA SER A 44 19.51 5.60 3.63
C SER A 44 18.83 6.54 2.63
N MET A 45 19.35 6.57 1.39
CA MET A 45 18.73 7.39 0.33
C MET A 45 17.36 6.85 -0.05
N TRP A 46 17.19 5.53 -0.10
CA TRP A 46 15.88 4.93 -0.36
C TRP A 46 14.88 5.34 0.72
N LYS A 47 15.27 5.24 2.00
CA LYS A 47 14.38 5.62 3.11
C LYS A 47 13.97 7.08 3.05
N THR A 48 14.92 7.97 2.80
CA THR A 48 14.65 9.41 2.70
C THR A 48 13.69 9.72 1.55
N ASN A 49 13.95 9.15 0.37
CA ASN A 49 13.13 9.38 -0.81
C ASN A 49 11.74 8.77 -0.66
N CYS A 50 11.66 7.57 -0.08
CA CYS A 50 10.39 6.89 0.15
C CYS A 50 9.51 7.67 1.13
N ARG A 51 10.09 8.16 2.23
CA ARG A 51 9.36 8.99 3.20
C ARG A 51 8.79 10.24 2.56
N LYS A 52 9.56 10.91 1.71
CA LYS A 52 9.08 12.09 0.98
C LYS A 52 7.88 11.76 0.10
N LYS A 53 7.92 10.63 -0.61
CA LYS A 53 6.81 10.19 -1.47
C LYS A 53 5.57 9.88 -0.64
N ILE A 54 5.72 9.18 0.48
CA ILE A 54 4.60 8.83 1.36
C ILE A 54 3.95 10.09 1.93
N LYS A 55 4.76 11.01 2.44
CA LYS A 55 4.26 12.30 2.97
C LYS A 55 3.49 13.12 1.93
N GLY A 56 3.87 13.00 0.67
CA GLY A 56 3.20 13.69 -0.43
C GLY A 56 1.92 13.03 -0.91
N CYS A 57 1.55 11.88 -0.35
CA CYS A 57 0.35 11.14 -0.73
C CYS A 57 -0.80 11.43 0.23
N ASP A 58 -2.02 11.30 -0.28
CA ASP A 58 -3.24 11.46 0.51
C ASP A 58 -3.58 10.20 1.30
N GLY A 59 -3.09 9.06 0.88
CA GLY A 59 -3.29 7.79 1.55
C GLY A 59 -2.37 6.71 1.01
N MET A 60 -2.41 5.53 1.66
CA MET A 60 -1.62 4.36 1.26
C MET A 60 -2.54 3.15 1.15
N ILE A 61 -2.39 2.37 0.08
CA ILE A 61 -2.98 1.04 -0.04
C ILE A 61 -1.87 0.01 0.17
N ALA A 62 -2.01 -0.84 1.18
CA ALA A 62 -1.07 -1.90 1.47
C ALA A 62 -1.65 -3.23 1.03
N ILE A 63 -0.96 -3.93 0.12
CA ILE A 63 -1.37 -5.25 -0.37
C ILE A 63 -0.73 -6.30 0.52
N ILE A 64 -1.55 -7.03 1.28
CA ILE A 64 -1.07 -7.98 2.29
C ILE A 64 -1.15 -9.40 1.73
N THR A 65 0.00 -10.10 1.77
CA THR A 65 0.12 -11.50 1.37
C THR A 65 1.00 -12.24 2.36
N LYS A 66 1.19 -13.53 2.13
CA LYS A 66 2.14 -14.33 2.93
C LYS A 66 3.59 -13.82 2.81
N ASN A 67 3.90 -13.01 1.79
CA ASN A 67 5.24 -12.45 1.61
C ASN A 67 5.47 -11.22 2.49
N THR A 68 4.41 -10.56 2.96
CA THR A 68 4.48 -9.31 3.71
C THR A 68 5.31 -9.44 4.98
N LYS A 69 5.18 -10.54 5.71
CA LYS A 69 5.89 -10.75 6.98
C LYS A 69 7.41 -10.71 6.84
N ASN A 70 7.93 -11.04 5.66
CA ASN A 70 9.36 -11.05 5.36
C ASN A 70 9.77 -9.88 4.45
N ALA A 71 8.86 -8.97 4.16
CA ALA A 71 9.08 -7.85 3.25
C ALA A 71 9.46 -6.61 4.04
N ASP A 72 10.74 -6.48 4.41
CA ASP A 72 11.23 -5.37 5.24
C ASP A 72 10.89 -4.01 4.63
N GLY A 73 10.98 -3.88 3.32
CA GLY A 73 10.64 -2.63 2.63
C GLY A 73 9.17 -2.26 2.80
N GLN A 74 8.28 -3.23 2.62
CA GLN A 74 6.84 -3.00 2.79
C GLN A 74 6.50 -2.66 4.25
N LEU A 75 7.05 -3.41 5.20
CA LEU A 75 6.81 -3.15 6.62
C LEU A 75 7.30 -1.77 7.03
N TRP A 76 8.45 -1.36 6.51
CA TRP A 76 8.96 -0.02 6.74
C TRP A 76 8.03 1.06 6.17
N GLU A 77 7.52 0.84 4.97
CA GLU A 77 6.58 1.78 4.32
C GLU A 77 5.31 1.95 5.14
N ILE A 78 4.75 0.86 5.64
CA ILE A 78 3.54 0.89 6.46
C ILE A 78 3.80 1.66 7.77
N ASN A 79 4.91 1.36 8.43
CA ASN A 79 5.30 2.09 9.64
C ASN A 79 5.51 3.58 9.36
N CYS A 80 6.13 3.90 8.24
CA CYS A 80 6.35 5.28 7.83
C CYS A 80 5.01 6.03 7.64
N ALA A 81 4.03 5.40 6.99
CA ALA A 81 2.71 6.00 6.81
C ALA A 81 2.04 6.27 8.16
N LYS A 82 2.14 5.33 9.10
CA LYS A 82 1.61 5.52 10.45
C LYS A 82 2.29 6.68 11.17
N ASP A 83 3.62 6.77 11.08
CA ASP A 83 4.39 7.84 11.71
C ASP A 83 4.03 9.23 11.12
N GLU A 84 3.72 9.28 9.85
CA GLU A 84 3.39 10.51 9.14
C GLU A 84 1.88 10.80 9.11
N ASP A 85 1.08 10.03 9.85
CA ASP A 85 -0.37 10.16 9.93
C ASP A 85 -1.05 10.06 8.55
N VAL A 86 -0.48 9.27 7.65
CA VAL A 86 -1.07 8.99 6.34
C VAL A 86 -2.05 7.82 6.48
N PRO A 87 -3.33 7.99 6.11
CA PRO A 87 -4.31 6.91 6.22
C PRO A 87 -3.90 5.68 5.40
N VAL A 88 -4.08 4.48 5.97
CA VAL A 88 -3.71 3.23 5.31
C VAL A 88 -4.94 2.34 5.15
N LEU A 89 -5.18 1.87 3.92
CA LEU A 89 -6.11 0.79 3.63
C LEU A 89 -5.30 -0.47 3.37
N ALA A 90 -5.46 -1.50 4.20
CA ALA A 90 -4.82 -2.80 3.98
C ALA A 90 -5.82 -3.75 3.33
N ILE A 91 -5.41 -4.41 2.25
CA ILE A 91 -6.26 -5.36 1.53
C ILE A 91 -5.54 -6.70 1.34
N TRP A 92 -6.30 -7.79 1.33
CA TRP A 92 -5.76 -9.12 1.04
C TRP A 92 -5.42 -9.22 -0.45
N GLY A 93 -4.15 -9.52 -0.75
CA GLY A 93 -3.72 -9.72 -2.14
C GLY A 93 -4.33 -10.97 -2.76
N HIS A 94 -4.54 -12.01 -1.96
CA HIS A 94 -5.16 -13.28 -2.38
C HIS A 94 -6.34 -13.57 -1.46
N PRO A 95 -7.59 -13.49 -1.94
CA PRO A 95 -8.76 -13.62 -1.08
C PRO A 95 -8.86 -14.95 -0.34
N ASP A 96 -8.28 -16.02 -0.92
CA ASP A 96 -8.32 -17.36 -0.34
C ASP A 96 -7.10 -17.68 0.54
N GLU A 97 -6.17 -16.75 0.68
CA GLU A 97 -4.92 -16.97 1.43
C GLU A 97 -4.76 -15.95 2.55
N HIS A 98 -5.66 -15.99 3.51
CA HIS A 98 -5.52 -15.18 4.73
C HIS A 98 -4.40 -15.77 5.57
N CYS A 99 -3.47 -14.93 6.00
CA CYS A 99 -2.30 -15.34 6.76
C CYS A 99 -2.21 -14.54 8.06
N ALA A 100 -1.26 -14.91 8.92
CA ALA A 100 -0.98 -14.14 10.13
C ALA A 100 -0.57 -12.71 9.75
N ILE A 101 -1.14 -11.73 10.44
CA ILE A 101 -0.88 -10.31 10.18
C ILE A 101 0.31 -9.87 11.03
N PRO A 102 1.38 -9.31 10.41
CA PRO A 102 2.51 -8.79 11.18
C PRO A 102 2.08 -7.69 12.15
N SER A 103 2.77 -7.60 13.29
CA SER A 103 2.46 -6.61 14.31
C SER A 103 2.58 -5.16 13.81
N GLU A 104 3.43 -4.92 12.83
CA GLU A 104 3.62 -3.59 12.22
C GLU A 104 2.35 -3.07 11.58
N ILE A 105 1.45 -3.95 11.16
CA ILE A 105 0.17 -3.56 10.53
C ILE A 105 -0.87 -3.19 11.58
N SER A 106 -0.78 -3.77 12.79
CA SER A 106 -1.72 -3.48 13.86
C SER A 106 -1.75 -1.97 14.21
N PRO A 107 -2.88 -1.36 14.48
CA PRO A 107 -4.22 -1.93 14.59
C PRO A 107 -5.03 -1.90 13.28
N ILE A 108 -4.39 -1.79 12.13
CA ILE A 108 -5.08 -1.68 10.84
C ILE A 108 -5.77 -3.01 10.52
N VAL A 109 -7.07 -2.94 10.19
CA VAL A 109 -7.85 -4.12 9.79
C VAL A 109 -7.62 -4.39 8.31
N VAL A 110 -7.24 -5.64 7.96
CA VAL A 110 -7.06 -6.03 6.56
C VAL A 110 -8.42 -6.40 5.97
N ARG A 111 -8.80 -5.73 4.88
CA ARG A 111 -10.11 -5.89 4.25
C ARG A 111 -10.00 -6.68 2.95
N ASN A 112 -11.15 -7.13 2.44
CA ASN A 112 -11.19 -7.80 1.16
C ASN A 112 -10.83 -6.82 0.02
N TRP A 113 -10.13 -7.34 -0.99
CA TRP A 113 -9.80 -6.56 -2.18
C TRP A 113 -11.03 -6.50 -3.09
N THR A 114 -11.83 -5.47 -2.89
CA THR A 114 -12.93 -5.14 -3.79
C THR A 114 -12.80 -3.67 -4.17
N TRP A 115 -13.21 -3.36 -5.39
CA TRP A 115 -13.17 -1.95 -5.83
C TRP A 115 -14.10 -1.09 -4.98
N ASP A 116 -15.21 -1.68 -4.53
CA ASP A 116 -16.14 -1.00 -3.64
C ASP A 116 -15.47 -0.56 -2.33
N ASN A 117 -14.69 -1.44 -1.71
CA ASN A 117 -13.94 -1.09 -0.50
C ASN A 117 -12.93 0.03 -0.76
N ILE A 118 -12.24 -0.03 -1.89
CA ILE A 118 -11.27 1.00 -2.28
C ILE A 118 -11.97 2.35 -2.49
N LYS A 119 -13.08 2.36 -3.23
CA LYS A 119 -13.83 3.60 -3.49
C LYS A 119 -14.37 4.22 -2.21
N LYS A 120 -14.90 3.43 -1.30
CA LYS A 120 -15.40 3.92 -0.01
C LYS A 120 -14.29 4.56 0.81
N TRP A 121 -13.15 3.91 0.87
CA TRP A 121 -11.99 4.43 1.59
C TRP A 121 -11.49 5.74 0.97
N LEU A 122 -11.41 5.80 -0.37
CA LEU A 122 -10.99 7.02 -1.08
C LEU A 122 -11.91 8.20 -0.75
N GLY A 123 -13.19 7.94 -0.59
CA GLY A 123 -14.16 8.97 -0.22
C GLY A 123 -13.97 9.56 1.17
N LEU A 124 -13.19 8.90 2.03
CA LEU A 124 -12.87 9.37 3.37
C LEU A 124 -11.63 10.27 3.42
N LEU A 125 -10.86 10.33 2.36
CA LEU A 125 -9.58 11.07 2.33
C LEU A 125 -9.75 12.59 2.14
#